data_230b191f4c0785412d1c1988df22d274
#
_entry.id   230b191f4c0785412d1c1988df22d274
#
_cell.length_a   1.000
_cell.length_b   1.000
_cell.length_c   1.000
_cell.angle_alpha   90.00
_cell.angle_beta   90.00
_cell.angle_gamma   90.00
#
_symmetry.space_group_name_H-M   'P 1'
#
loop_
_entity.id
_entity.type
_entity.pdbx_description
1 polymer ?
#
loop_
_entity_poly.entity_id
_entity_poly.type
_entity_poly.pdbx_seq_one_letter_code
_entity_poly.pdbx_strand_id
1 'polypeptide(L)'
;MNEKNTDYTPELLDSLRQRIEGSELMDGRRLKHTLGVSSECGELARMFGFSEVDALRLSAAGLLHDITKQRSPGEQLALCRRYGISYPAGAEHSPKVFHGWTAAALARDEFTEYCDAEMAQAIYEHTTGGENMSLFSMLLYLADYIEPGRTFPDCVRLREYFCSGAQGLKGDALYKHLLRTLLLSFDMTIRGLLDDGEELFPMTAV
;
A
#
# COMPACT_ATOMS: atom_id res chain seq x y z
N MET A 1 -8.53 -17.51 10.83
CA MET A 1 -7.30 -16.78 10.40
C MET A 1 -6.79 -17.54 9.19
N ASN A 2 -6.76 -16.92 7.99
CA ASN A 2 -6.07 -17.55 6.86
C ASN A 2 -4.59 -17.50 7.18
N GLU A 3 -3.97 -18.68 7.25
CA GLU A 3 -2.52 -18.82 7.38
C GLU A 3 -1.82 -18.12 6.21
N LYS A 4 -0.54 -17.76 6.40
CA LYS A 4 0.33 -17.23 5.35
C LYS A 4 0.28 -18.17 4.14
N ASN A 5 0.02 -17.65 2.94
CA ASN A 5 0.06 -18.45 1.72
C ASN A 5 1.52 -18.75 1.35
N THR A 6 2.01 -19.91 1.80
CA THR A 6 3.39 -20.38 1.56
C THR A 6 3.63 -20.91 0.15
N ASP A 7 2.56 -21.13 -0.61
CA ASP A 7 2.59 -21.74 -1.94
C ASP A 7 2.29 -20.72 -3.08
N TYR A 8 2.53 -19.44 -2.81
CA TYR A 8 2.27 -18.37 -3.79
C TYR A 8 3.20 -18.53 -5.00
N THR A 9 2.63 -18.67 -6.20
CA THR A 9 3.37 -18.93 -7.44
C THR A 9 3.30 -17.77 -8.43
N PRO A 10 4.22 -17.69 -9.42
CA PRO A 10 4.12 -16.71 -10.50
C PRO A 10 2.80 -16.79 -11.27
N GLU A 11 2.29 -18.02 -11.52
CA GLU A 11 1.02 -18.25 -12.22
C GLU A 11 -0.17 -17.68 -11.43
N LEU A 12 -0.13 -17.78 -10.09
CA LEU A 12 -1.15 -17.19 -9.22
C LEU A 12 -1.13 -15.66 -9.29
N LEU A 13 0.07 -15.06 -9.28
CA LEU A 13 0.22 -13.61 -9.46
C LEU A 13 -0.27 -13.15 -10.83
N ASP A 14 0.06 -13.88 -11.90
CA ASP A 14 -0.41 -13.56 -13.27
C ASP A 14 -1.92 -13.69 -13.38
N SER A 15 -2.53 -14.71 -12.76
CA SER A 15 -3.99 -14.87 -12.69
C SER A 15 -4.65 -13.68 -11.98
N LEU A 16 -4.10 -13.22 -10.85
CA LEU A 16 -4.58 -12.00 -10.17
C LEU A 16 -4.47 -10.78 -11.07
N ARG A 17 -3.32 -10.59 -11.73
CA ARG A 17 -3.10 -9.48 -12.67
C ARG A 17 -4.16 -9.47 -13.75
N GLN A 18 -4.40 -10.60 -14.42
CA GLN A 18 -5.42 -10.72 -15.47
C GLN A 18 -6.83 -10.39 -14.93
N ARG A 19 -7.15 -10.85 -13.73
CA ARG A 19 -8.43 -10.56 -13.08
C ARG A 19 -8.59 -9.05 -12.81
N ILE A 20 -7.55 -8.36 -12.36
CA ILE A 20 -7.56 -6.90 -12.13
C ILE A 20 -7.66 -6.14 -13.48
N GLU A 21 -6.86 -6.51 -14.47
CA GLU A 21 -6.87 -5.88 -15.81
C GLU A 21 -8.20 -6.06 -16.53
N GLY A 22 -8.87 -7.19 -16.36
CA GLY A 22 -10.19 -7.49 -16.94
C GLY A 22 -11.38 -6.94 -16.12
N SER A 23 -11.13 -6.28 -15.00
CA SER A 23 -12.17 -5.76 -14.10
C SER A 23 -12.50 -4.28 -14.38
N GLU A 24 -13.66 -3.83 -13.87
CA GLU A 24 -14.04 -2.42 -13.84
C GLU A 24 -13.69 -1.74 -12.49
N LEU A 25 -12.78 -2.34 -11.71
CA LEU A 25 -12.41 -1.84 -10.39
C LEU A 25 -11.65 -0.52 -10.45
N MET A 26 -10.94 -0.26 -11.56
CA MET A 26 -10.14 0.94 -11.74
C MET A 26 -10.01 1.34 -13.21
N ASP A 27 -9.84 2.65 -13.47
CA ASP A 27 -9.57 3.16 -14.80
C ASP A 27 -8.13 2.86 -15.27
N GLY A 28 -7.83 3.08 -16.54
CA GLY A 28 -6.53 2.79 -17.11
C GLY A 28 -5.37 3.55 -16.48
N ARG A 29 -5.62 4.75 -15.93
CA ARG A 29 -4.59 5.52 -15.21
C ARG A 29 -4.28 4.88 -13.87
N ARG A 30 -5.31 4.49 -13.12
CA ARG A 30 -5.16 3.80 -11.84
C ARG A 30 -4.53 2.42 -12.04
N LEU A 31 -4.97 1.69 -13.05
CA LEU A 31 -4.39 0.39 -13.39
C LEU A 31 -2.88 0.50 -13.67
N LYS A 32 -2.45 1.47 -14.47
CA LYS A 32 -1.03 1.69 -14.74
C LYS A 32 -0.22 1.94 -13.47
N HIS A 33 -0.74 2.76 -12.55
CA HIS A 33 -0.13 2.99 -11.25
C HIS A 33 -0.06 1.69 -10.44
N THR A 34 -1.15 0.96 -10.31
CA THR A 34 -1.25 -0.30 -9.56
C THR A 34 -0.26 -1.36 -10.06
N LEU A 35 -0.08 -1.48 -11.39
CA LEU A 35 0.94 -2.35 -11.98
C LEU A 35 2.36 -1.88 -11.66
N GLY A 36 2.60 -0.56 -11.64
CA GLY A 36 3.86 0.03 -11.20
C GLY A 36 4.19 -0.29 -9.75
N VAL A 37 3.20 -0.13 -8.84
CA VAL A 37 3.35 -0.49 -7.42
C VAL A 37 3.63 -1.98 -7.24
N SER A 38 2.93 -2.84 -7.96
CA SER A 38 3.17 -4.30 -7.92
C SER A 38 4.61 -4.66 -8.32
N SER A 39 5.14 -4.03 -9.37
CA SER A 39 6.53 -4.24 -9.80
C SER A 39 7.52 -3.75 -8.74
N GLU A 40 7.32 -2.52 -8.22
CA GLU A 40 8.18 -1.92 -7.20
C GLU A 40 8.18 -2.75 -5.90
N CYS A 41 7.03 -3.29 -5.51
CA CYS A 41 6.91 -4.22 -4.38
C CYS A 41 7.82 -5.43 -4.53
N GLY A 42 7.84 -6.07 -5.69
CA GLY A 42 8.71 -7.21 -5.96
C GLY A 42 10.20 -6.87 -5.92
N GLU A 43 10.58 -5.70 -6.44
CA GLU A 43 11.96 -5.22 -6.40
C GLU A 43 12.42 -4.91 -4.98
N LEU A 44 11.60 -4.20 -4.21
CA LEU A 44 11.88 -3.90 -2.81
C LEU A 44 11.97 -5.18 -1.96
N ALA A 45 11.05 -6.13 -2.14
CA ALA A 45 11.10 -7.40 -1.41
C ALA A 45 12.43 -8.13 -1.62
N ARG A 46 12.91 -8.23 -2.87
CA ARG A 46 14.21 -8.84 -3.18
C ARG A 46 15.38 -8.04 -2.60
N MET A 47 15.32 -6.71 -2.65
CA MET A 47 16.32 -5.82 -2.06
C MET A 47 16.46 -6.06 -0.54
N PHE A 48 15.34 -6.30 0.15
CA PHE A 48 15.28 -6.57 1.58
C PHE A 48 15.47 -8.05 1.96
N GLY A 49 15.76 -8.93 0.99
CA GLY A 49 16.10 -10.32 1.23
C GLY A 49 14.89 -11.22 1.53
N PHE A 50 13.70 -10.85 1.08
CA PHE A 50 12.53 -11.71 1.15
C PHE A 50 12.69 -12.94 0.26
N SER A 51 12.00 -14.03 0.60
CA SER A 51 11.87 -15.18 -0.27
C SER A 51 11.13 -14.80 -1.57
N GLU A 52 11.32 -15.58 -2.65
CA GLU A 52 10.54 -15.35 -3.89
C GLU A 52 9.04 -15.45 -3.65
N VAL A 53 8.60 -16.34 -2.78
CA VAL A 53 7.18 -16.45 -2.38
C VAL A 53 6.70 -15.14 -1.73
N ASP A 54 7.47 -14.57 -0.81
CA ASP A 54 7.09 -13.32 -0.15
C ASP A 54 7.18 -12.12 -1.10
N ALA A 55 8.11 -12.14 -2.06
CA ALA A 55 8.18 -11.12 -3.09
C ALA A 55 6.95 -11.14 -4.02
N LEU A 56 6.48 -12.34 -4.40
CA LEU A 56 5.24 -12.51 -5.16
C LEU A 56 4.01 -12.07 -4.36
N ARG A 57 3.95 -12.41 -3.07
CA ARG A 57 2.87 -11.97 -2.18
C ARG A 57 2.83 -10.45 -2.03
N LEU A 58 3.98 -9.81 -1.88
CA LEU A 58 4.06 -8.34 -1.79
C LEU A 58 3.65 -7.68 -3.11
N SER A 59 4.07 -8.24 -4.25
CA SER A 59 3.59 -7.81 -5.57
C SER A 59 2.08 -7.92 -5.72
N ALA A 60 1.48 -9.00 -5.21
CA ALA A 60 0.03 -9.19 -5.22
C ALA A 60 -0.69 -8.20 -4.30
N ALA A 61 -0.13 -7.90 -3.11
CA ALA A 61 -0.65 -6.84 -2.25
C ALA A 61 -0.62 -5.48 -2.98
N GLY A 62 0.43 -5.21 -3.77
CA GLY A 62 0.53 -4.06 -4.66
C GLY A 62 -0.56 -4.02 -5.74
N LEU A 63 -1.01 -5.16 -6.29
CA LEU A 63 -2.16 -5.21 -7.21
C LEU A 63 -3.49 -4.91 -6.50
N LEU A 64 -3.61 -5.21 -5.21
CA LEU A 64 -4.86 -5.12 -4.47
C LEU A 64 -5.02 -3.82 -3.66
N HIS A 65 -3.94 -3.06 -3.41
CA HIS A 65 -3.96 -1.96 -2.44
C HIS A 65 -5.00 -0.87 -2.74
N ASP A 66 -5.26 -0.59 -4.01
CA ASP A 66 -6.10 0.53 -4.47
C ASP A 66 -7.42 0.09 -5.15
N ILE A 67 -7.87 -1.18 -4.97
CA ILE A 67 -9.07 -1.73 -5.64
C ILE A 67 -10.38 -1.00 -5.30
N THR A 68 -10.40 -0.20 -4.25
CA THR A 68 -11.56 0.64 -3.86
C THR A 68 -11.29 2.14 -3.98
N LYS A 69 -10.10 2.55 -4.46
CA LYS A 69 -9.66 3.97 -4.49
C LYS A 69 -10.61 4.90 -5.25
N GLN A 70 -11.23 4.40 -6.30
CA GLN A 70 -12.11 5.19 -7.16
C GLN A 70 -13.59 5.17 -6.72
N ARG A 71 -13.90 4.51 -5.59
CA ARG A 71 -15.23 4.55 -5.00
C ARG A 71 -15.50 5.94 -4.41
N SER A 72 -16.71 6.43 -4.61
CA SER A 72 -17.15 7.68 -3.98
C SER A 72 -17.13 7.61 -2.45
N PRO A 73 -17.10 8.74 -1.73
CA PRO A 73 -17.16 8.74 -0.26
C PRO A 73 -18.34 7.96 0.30
N GLY A 74 -19.52 8.06 -0.34
CA GLY A 74 -20.70 7.31 0.07
C GLY A 74 -20.55 5.80 -0.09
N GLU A 75 -19.92 5.33 -1.18
CA GLU A 75 -19.62 3.92 -1.40
C GLU A 75 -18.55 3.42 -0.42
N GLN A 76 -17.53 4.23 -0.09
CA GLN A 76 -16.54 3.89 0.93
C GLN A 76 -17.20 3.66 2.29
N LEU A 77 -18.08 4.56 2.72
CA LEU A 77 -18.84 4.42 3.96
C LEU A 77 -19.80 3.22 3.93
N ALA A 78 -20.38 2.89 2.77
CA ALA A 78 -21.20 1.69 2.61
C ALA A 78 -20.37 0.41 2.77
N LEU A 79 -19.16 0.38 2.22
CA LEU A 79 -18.21 -0.73 2.41
C LEU A 79 -17.78 -0.85 3.88
N CYS A 80 -17.49 0.27 4.56
CA CYS A 80 -17.19 0.24 5.99
C CYS A 80 -18.32 -0.40 6.81
N ARG A 81 -19.57 -0.03 6.53
CA ARG A 81 -20.74 -0.67 7.18
C ARG A 81 -20.86 -2.14 6.84
N ARG A 82 -20.69 -2.51 5.55
CA ARG A 82 -20.77 -3.92 5.10
C ARG A 82 -19.75 -4.80 5.83
N TYR A 83 -18.53 -4.31 6.00
CA TYR A 83 -17.43 -5.07 6.58
C TYR A 83 -17.22 -4.83 8.09
N GLY A 84 -18.09 -4.04 8.73
CA GLY A 84 -17.95 -3.74 10.16
C GLY A 84 -16.67 -2.99 10.51
N ILE A 85 -16.16 -2.16 9.59
CA ILE A 85 -14.95 -1.36 9.82
C ILE A 85 -15.31 -0.20 10.74
N SER A 86 -14.70 -0.19 11.94
CA SER A 86 -14.79 0.92 12.87
C SER A 86 -13.73 1.97 12.56
N TYR A 87 -14.08 3.24 12.64
CA TYR A 87 -13.17 4.35 12.42
C TYR A 87 -13.41 5.47 13.43
N PRO A 88 -12.42 6.32 13.76
CA PRO A 88 -12.57 7.44 14.67
C PRO A 88 -13.64 8.43 14.20
N ALA A 89 -14.31 9.09 15.14
CA ALA A 89 -15.23 10.18 14.83
C ALA A 89 -14.48 11.30 14.09
N GLY A 90 -15.09 11.85 13.06
CA GLY A 90 -14.47 12.87 12.19
C GLY A 90 -13.68 12.30 11.00
N ALA A 91 -13.42 10.98 10.95
CA ALA A 91 -12.73 10.37 9.81
C ALA A 91 -13.49 10.57 8.49
N GLU A 92 -14.79 10.73 8.52
CA GLU A 92 -15.65 11.04 7.37
C GLU A 92 -15.27 12.35 6.68
N HIS A 93 -14.57 13.25 7.35
CA HIS A 93 -14.01 14.49 6.77
C HIS A 93 -12.73 14.25 5.97
N SER A 94 -12.10 13.09 6.15
CA SER A 94 -10.90 12.67 5.42
C SER A 94 -11.16 11.42 4.56
N PRO A 95 -12.09 11.46 3.58
CA PRO A 95 -12.54 10.26 2.85
C PRO A 95 -11.42 9.56 2.07
N LYS A 96 -10.33 10.24 1.83
CA LYS A 96 -9.15 9.69 1.15
C LYS A 96 -8.50 8.52 1.89
N VAL A 97 -8.70 8.40 3.22
CA VAL A 97 -8.07 7.32 4.02
C VAL A 97 -8.85 6.00 3.96
N PHE A 98 -10.14 6.04 3.68
CA PHE A 98 -11.01 4.85 3.74
C PHE A 98 -10.63 3.75 2.75
N HIS A 99 -10.05 4.12 1.59
CA HIS A 99 -9.77 3.12 0.57
C HIS A 99 -8.79 2.04 1.04
N GLY A 100 -7.81 2.34 1.88
CA GLY A 100 -6.91 1.34 2.45
C GLY A 100 -7.66 0.29 3.26
N TRP A 101 -8.57 0.73 4.11
CA TRP A 101 -9.38 -0.16 4.96
C TRP A 101 -10.38 -0.98 4.16
N THR A 102 -11.07 -0.33 3.24
CA THR A 102 -12.09 -1.00 2.41
C THR A 102 -11.45 -1.91 1.36
N ALA A 103 -10.27 -1.57 0.81
CA ALA A 103 -9.51 -2.45 -0.07
C ALA A 103 -9.03 -3.71 0.66
N ALA A 104 -8.51 -3.56 1.88
CA ALA A 104 -8.11 -4.70 2.70
C ALA A 104 -9.27 -5.64 2.99
N ALA A 105 -10.43 -5.10 3.35
CA ALA A 105 -11.63 -5.90 3.62
C ALA A 105 -12.17 -6.58 2.36
N LEU A 106 -12.24 -5.84 1.24
CA LEU A 106 -12.69 -6.39 -0.05
C LEU A 106 -11.73 -7.48 -0.55
N ALA A 107 -10.41 -7.27 -0.41
CA ALA A 107 -9.41 -8.26 -0.80
C ALA A 107 -9.56 -9.57 -0.02
N ARG A 108 -9.89 -9.49 1.27
CA ARG A 108 -10.17 -10.65 2.14
C ARG A 108 -11.48 -11.36 1.79
N ASP A 109 -12.48 -10.66 1.27
CA ASP A 109 -13.80 -11.20 0.94
C ASP A 109 -13.85 -11.78 -0.48
N GLU A 110 -13.36 -11.03 -1.46
CA GLU A 110 -13.55 -11.33 -2.88
C GLU A 110 -12.28 -11.88 -3.58
N PHE A 111 -11.10 -11.76 -2.95
CA PHE A 111 -9.82 -12.22 -3.48
C PHE A 111 -9.12 -13.20 -2.52
N THR A 112 -9.90 -14.06 -1.88
CA THR A 112 -9.46 -14.95 -0.80
C THR A 112 -8.33 -15.90 -1.19
N GLU A 113 -8.24 -16.30 -2.44
CA GLU A 113 -7.18 -17.14 -3.00
C GLU A 113 -5.85 -16.38 -3.18
N TYR A 114 -5.92 -15.04 -3.30
CA TYR A 114 -4.77 -14.16 -3.57
C TYR A 114 -4.30 -13.38 -2.35
N CYS A 115 -5.15 -13.21 -1.34
CA CYS A 115 -4.90 -12.29 -0.22
C CYS A 115 -4.97 -12.99 1.13
N ASP A 116 -3.85 -13.13 1.81
CA ASP A 116 -3.78 -13.61 3.19
C ASP A 116 -3.88 -12.46 4.22
N ALA A 117 -3.75 -12.83 5.50
CA ALA A 117 -3.92 -11.87 6.60
C ALA A 117 -2.82 -10.80 6.64
N GLU A 118 -1.56 -11.18 6.35
CA GLU A 118 -0.42 -10.24 6.34
C GLU A 118 -0.53 -9.24 5.18
N MET A 119 -0.91 -9.73 4.01
CA MET A 119 -1.18 -8.87 2.84
C MET A 119 -2.33 -7.89 3.10
N ALA A 120 -3.43 -8.37 3.70
CA ALA A 120 -4.55 -7.51 4.05
C ALA A 120 -4.17 -6.45 5.09
N GLN A 121 -3.33 -6.79 6.07
CA GLN A 121 -2.81 -5.82 7.04
C GLN A 121 -1.96 -4.76 6.36
N ALA A 122 -1.08 -5.14 5.44
CA ALA A 122 -0.28 -4.19 4.68
C ALA A 122 -1.16 -3.25 3.82
N ILE A 123 -2.19 -3.79 3.16
CA ILE A 123 -3.16 -2.99 2.41
C ILE A 123 -3.92 -2.04 3.34
N TYR A 124 -4.30 -2.48 4.54
CA TYR A 124 -4.96 -1.63 5.54
C TYR A 124 -4.09 -0.44 5.95
N GLU A 125 -2.78 -0.64 6.11
CA GLU A 125 -1.82 0.35 6.62
C GLU A 125 -1.22 1.25 5.53
N HIS A 126 -1.37 0.93 4.24
CA HIS A 126 -0.60 1.60 3.17
C HIS A 126 -0.91 3.09 3.00
N THR A 127 -2.05 3.58 3.50
CA THR A 127 -2.45 5.00 3.35
C THR A 127 -2.03 5.85 4.54
N THR A 128 -2.25 5.36 5.76
CA THR A 128 -2.06 6.13 7.00
C THR A 128 -0.83 5.68 7.79
N GLY A 129 -0.23 4.56 7.42
CA GLY A 129 0.71 3.86 8.28
C GLY A 129 0.01 3.16 9.45
N GLY A 130 0.80 2.70 10.40
CA GLY A 130 0.34 2.03 11.63
C GLY A 130 1.45 2.02 12.67
N GLU A 131 1.09 1.91 13.96
CA GLU A 131 2.05 1.93 15.09
C GLU A 131 3.10 0.82 15.03
N ASN A 132 2.73 -0.35 14.50
CA ASN A 132 3.57 -1.55 14.49
C ASN A 132 3.62 -2.18 13.09
N MET A 133 3.91 -1.38 12.07
CA MET A 133 4.02 -1.87 10.70
C MET A 133 5.07 -2.97 10.59
N SER A 134 4.70 -4.09 9.99
CA SER A 134 5.66 -5.12 9.59
C SER A 134 6.59 -4.60 8.48
N LEU A 135 7.72 -5.23 8.26
CA LEU A 135 8.57 -4.90 7.10
C LEU A 135 7.79 -5.04 5.79
N PHE A 136 6.90 -6.03 5.69
CA PHE A 136 6.01 -6.23 4.54
C PHE A 136 5.09 -5.01 4.32
N SER A 137 4.44 -4.51 5.38
CA SER A 137 3.61 -3.28 5.32
C SER A 137 4.42 -2.04 4.95
N MET A 138 5.61 -1.88 5.54
CA MET A 138 6.50 -0.75 5.24
C MET A 138 6.92 -0.71 3.77
N LEU A 139 7.17 -1.87 3.16
CA LEU A 139 7.57 -1.97 1.76
C LEU A 139 6.40 -1.68 0.82
N LEU A 140 5.17 -2.12 1.12
CA LEU A 140 3.99 -1.74 0.33
C LEU A 140 3.74 -0.24 0.39
N TYR A 141 3.80 0.36 1.59
CA TYR A 141 3.66 1.80 1.78
C TYR A 141 4.70 2.58 0.94
N LEU A 142 5.97 2.16 1.02
CA LEU A 142 7.04 2.80 0.27
C LEU A 142 6.83 2.64 -1.24
N ALA A 143 6.51 1.43 -1.71
CA ALA A 143 6.30 1.13 -3.13
C ALA A 143 5.20 2.01 -3.74
N ASP A 144 4.06 2.19 -3.04
CA ASP A 144 3.01 3.09 -3.49
C ASP A 144 3.51 4.54 -3.65
N TYR A 145 4.39 4.97 -2.74
CA TYR A 145 4.90 6.34 -2.78
C TYR A 145 5.94 6.58 -3.87
N ILE A 146 6.84 5.59 -4.12
CA ILE A 146 8.02 5.76 -4.98
C ILE A 146 7.92 5.10 -6.35
N GLU A 147 6.81 4.42 -6.71
CA GLU A 147 6.73 3.76 -8.02
C GLU A 147 7.05 4.75 -9.16
N PRO A 148 7.78 4.31 -10.21
CA PRO A 148 8.37 5.22 -11.22
C PRO A 148 7.35 6.08 -12.00
N GLY A 149 6.09 5.66 -12.09
CA GLY A 149 5.02 6.39 -12.76
C GLY A 149 4.51 7.61 -12.00
N ARG A 150 4.82 7.73 -10.69
CA ARG A 150 4.46 8.91 -9.90
C ARG A 150 5.39 10.07 -10.21
N THR A 151 4.80 11.18 -10.66
CA THR A 151 5.50 12.42 -11.07
C THR A 151 5.29 13.58 -10.11
N PHE A 152 4.55 13.38 -9.01
CA PHE A 152 4.38 14.41 -7.99
C PHE A 152 5.74 14.74 -7.35
N PRO A 153 6.04 16.03 -7.08
CA PRO A 153 7.35 16.46 -6.58
C PRO A 153 7.80 15.69 -5.34
N ASP A 154 6.92 15.44 -4.39
CA ASP A 154 7.23 14.71 -3.17
C ASP A 154 7.55 13.23 -3.44
N CYS A 155 6.83 12.60 -4.36
CA CYS A 155 7.10 11.21 -4.76
C CYS A 155 8.46 11.10 -5.44
N VAL A 156 8.79 12.03 -6.33
CA VAL A 156 10.11 12.10 -6.99
C VAL A 156 11.21 12.29 -5.95
N ARG A 157 11.05 13.27 -5.06
CA ARG A 157 12.01 13.57 -3.99
C ARG A 157 12.24 12.37 -3.07
N LEU A 158 11.17 11.71 -2.65
CA LEU A 158 11.29 10.54 -1.75
C LEU A 158 11.98 9.37 -2.46
N ARG A 159 11.65 9.13 -3.73
CA ARG A 159 12.28 8.10 -4.57
C ARG A 159 13.79 8.37 -4.70
N GLU A 160 14.18 9.59 -5.04
CA GLU A 160 15.59 9.98 -5.15
C GLU A 160 16.32 9.79 -3.82
N TYR A 161 15.71 10.21 -2.71
CA TYR A 161 16.28 10.03 -1.37
C TYR A 161 16.48 8.56 -1.05
N PHE A 162 15.44 7.73 -1.26
CA PHE A 162 15.53 6.28 -0.98
C PHE A 162 16.55 5.61 -1.88
N CYS A 163 16.43 5.75 -3.20
CA CYS A 163 17.28 5.02 -4.16
C CYS A 163 18.76 5.42 -4.02
N SER A 164 19.08 6.70 -3.86
CA SER A 164 20.48 7.13 -3.70
C SER A 164 21.08 6.69 -2.37
N GLY A 165 20.29 6.76 -1.28
CA GLY A 165 20.75 6.38 0.05
C GLY A 165 20.82 4.87 0.28
N ALA A 166 20.05 4.07 -0.45
CA ALA A 166 20.06 2.61 -0.34
C ALA A 166 21.23 1.93 -1.07
N GLN A 167 21.95 2.66 -1.95
CA GLN A 167 23.04 2.08 -2.74
C GLN A 167 24.11 1.44 -1.86
N GLY A 168 24.37 0.14 -2.08
CA GLY A 168 25.37 -0.63 -1.34
C GLY A 168 24.99 -1.00 0.09
N LEU A 169 23.84 -0.55 0.61
CA LEU A 169 23.38 -0.92 1.94
C LEU A 169 22.75 -2.31 1.93
N LYS A 170 22.90 -3.02 3.06
CA LYS A 170 22.27 -4.33 3.34
C LYS A 170 21.94 -4.46 4.82
N GLY A 171 21.03 -5.41 5.14
CA GLY A 171 20.68 -5.75 6.53
C GLY A 171 20.25 -4.52 7.33
N ASP A 172 20.76 -4.38 8.55
CA ASP A 172 20.40 -3.29 9.48
C ASP A 172 20.60 -1.88 8.92
N ALA A 173 21.62 -1.66 8.09
CA ALA A 173 21.88 -0.35 7.51
C ALA A 173 20.79 0.03 6.50
N LEU A 174 20.37 -0.92 5.67
CA LEU A 174 19.26 -0.75 4.72
C LEU A 174 17.94 -0.55 5.47
N TYR A 175 17.67 -1.34 6.51
CA TYR A 175 16.48 -1.21 7.33
C TYR A 175 16.40 0.18 8.01
N LYS A 176 17.51 0.66 8.59
CA LYS A 176 17.56 2.01 9.17
C LYS A 176 17.33 3.11 8.13
N HIS A 177 17.80 2.90 6.90
CA HIS A 177 17.53 3.84 5.81
C HIS A 177 16.06 3.84 5.40
N LEU A 178 15.42 2.67 5.33
CA LEU A 178 13.98 2.55 5.14
C LEU A 178 13.20 3.35 6.19
N LEU A 179 13.50 3.15 7.49
CA LEU A 179 12.81 3.88 8.56
C LEU A 179 12.95 5.41 8.43
N ARG A 180 14.14 5.90 8.06
CA ARG A 180 14.35 7.34 7.79
C ARG A 180 13.55 7.82 6.59
N THR A 181 13.42 7.00 5.55
CA THR A 181 12.63 7.30 4.36
C THR A 181 11.14 7.39 4.70
N LEU A 182 10.63 6.46 5.51
CA LEU A 182 9.23 6.49 5.96
C LEU A 182 8.96 7.72 6.82
N LEU A 183 9.83 8.05 7.78
CA LEU A 183 9.70 9.26 8.59
C LEU A 183 9.69 10.52 7.70
N LEU A 184 10.55 10.58 6.69
CA LEU A 184 10.55 11.69 5.73
C LEU A 184 9.23 11.78 4.96
N SER A 185 8.65 10.63 4.54
CA SER A 185 7.38 10.62 3.83
C SER A 185 6.22 11.10 4.71
N PHE A 186 6.18 10.71 6.00
CA PHE A 186 5.18 11.19 6.94
C PHE A 186 5.32 12.70 7.18
N ASP A 187 6.54 13.20 7.39
CA ASP A 187 6.80 14.65 7.52
C ASP A 187 6.31 15.43 6.29
N MET A 188 6.59 14.93 5.09
CA MET A 188 6.15 15.56 3.84
C MET A 188 4.62 15.55 3.72
N THR A 189 3.98 14.43 4.03
CA THR A 189 2.52 14.30 3.99
C THR A 189 1.85 15.25 5.00
N ILE A 190 2.33 15.28 6.25
CA ILE A 190 1.79 16.16 7.30
C ILE A 190 1.92 17.63 6.88
N ARG A 191 3.10 18.04 6.40
CA ARG A 191 3.32 19.43 5.91
C ARG A 191 2.40 19.77 4.75
N GLY A 192 2.29 18.88 3.75
CA GLY A 192 1.40 19.11 2.62
C GLY A 192 -0.06 19.28 3.05
N LEU A 193 -0.57 18.45 3.95
CA LEU A 193 -1.93 18.58 4.49
C LEU A 193 -2.13 19.90 5.24
N LEU A 194 -1.15 20.31 6.06
CA LEU A 194 -1.21 21.60 6.77
C LEU A 194 -1.16 22.80 5.83
N ASP A 195 -0.30 22.75 4.81
CA ASP A 195 -0.18 23.82 3.81
C ASP A 195 -1.46 23.96 2.96
N ASP A 196 -2.13 22.85 2.67
CA ASP A 196 -3.41 22.81 1.96
C ASP A 196 -4.62 23.13 2.87
N GLY A 197 -4.41 23.28 4.18
CA GLY A 197 -5.48 23.51 5.15
C GLY A 197 -6.41 22.30 5.34
N GLU A 198 -5.96 21.10 4.97
CA GLU A 198 -6.70 19.87 5.19
C GLU A 198 -6.58 19.39 6.65
N GLU A 199 -7.63 18.74 7.17
CA GLU A 199 -7.59 18.14 8.51
C GLU A 199 -6.62 16.95 8.56
N LEU A 200 -5.78 16.95 9.58
CA LEU A 200 -4.91 15.78 9.86
C LEU A 200 -5.75 14.65 10.43
N PHE A 201 -5.74 13.52 9.75
CA PHE A 201 -6.32 12.31 10.31
C PHE A 201 -5.47 11.85 11.50
N PRO A 202 -6.07 11.58 12.69
CA PRO A 202 -5.30 11.32 13.92
C PRO A 202 -4.23 10.23 13.81
N MET A 203 -4.47 9.18 13.03
CA MET A 203 -3.50 8.09 12.82
C MET A 203 -2.31 8.45 11.92
N THR A 204 -2.34 9.59 11.24
CA THR A 204 -1.22 10.05 10.41
C THR A 204 -0.12 10.71 11.28
N ALA A 205 -0.45 11.08 12.51
CA ALA A 205 0.42 11.84 13.42
C ALA A 205 0.89 11.06 14.67
N VAL A 206 0.64 9.73 14.72
CA VAL A 206 1.00 8.86 15.86
C VAL A 206 2.28 8.06 15.58
#